data_ccca7fc1869010c797d3faab907c7d31
#
_entry.id   ccca7fc1869010c797d3faab907c7d31
#
_cell.length_a   1.000
_cell.length_b   1.000
_cell.length_c   1.000
_cell.angle_alpha   90.00
_cell.angle_beta   90.00
_cell.angle_gamma   90.00
#
_symmetry.space_group_name_H-M   'P 1'
#
loop_
_entity.id
_entity.type
_entity.pdbx_description
1 polymer ?
#
loop_
_entity_poly.entity_id
_entity_poly.type
_entity_poly.pdbx_seq_one_letter_code
_entity_poly.pdbx_strand_id
1 'polypeptide(L)'
;MKIALCLSGYFDSLTDHSSKGIDGYDHLSRHVFSKGDVDVYIHSWDLKNKQQIEDLYTPKHAVFESQIDFSDTIKENGYDKIPNPPRSPQTIYSHFYSTEQSFKHIKGNYDWVIKSRFDIGRINRNTSGPHNSNNPYAVQCINFNPQLPPDKLYMANWQYLHSDGPADMWFYGNQSIMKPFASIFDNID
;
A
#
# COMPACT_ATOMS: atom_id res chain seq x y z
N MET A 1 20.02 6.80 8.16
CA MET A 1 19.01 6.93 7.10
C MET A 1 17.65 6.77 7.77
N LYS A 2 16.78 7.74 7.56
CA LYS A 2 15.45 7.79 8.17
C LYS A 2 14.36 7.51 7.14
N ILE A 3 13.47 6.58 7.44
CA ILE A 3 12.44 6.08 6.52
C ILE A 3 11.06 6.31 7.14
N ALA A 4 10.10 6.84 6.36
CA ALA A 4 8.69 6.77 6.70
C ALA A 4 8.06 5.61 5.93
N LEU A 5 7.45 4.66 6.64
CA LEU A 5 6.69 3.57 6.06
C LEU A 5 5.18 3.82 6.26
N CYS A 6 4.46 4.04 5.17
CA CYS A 6 3.02 4.28 5.15
C CYS A 6 2.29 2.99 4.75
N LEU A 7 1.54 2.42 5.68
CA LEU A 7 0.76 1.21 5.48
C LEU A 7 -0.72 1.52 5.38
N SER A 8 -1.41 0.92 4.40
CA SER A 8 -2.83 1.17 4.18
C SER A 8 -3.62 -0.10 3.85
N GLY A 9 -4.90 -0.12 4.23
CA GLY A 9 -5.85 -1.18 3.91
C GLY A 9 -6.12 -2.15 5.05
N TYR A 10 -6.46 -3.39 4.70
CA TYR A 10 -6.69 -4.49 5.65
C TYR A 10 -5.39 -5.23 5.96
N PHE A 11 -5.23 -5.63 7.22
CA PHE A 11 -4.10 -6.47 7.67
C PHE A 11 -4.26 -7.91 7.19
N ASP A 12 -5.41 -8.52 7.52
CA ASP A 12 -5.77 -9.81 6.96
C ASP A 12 -6.71 -9.60 5.78
N SER A 13 -6.38 -10.22 4.65
CA SER A 13 -7.27 -10.15 3.51
C SER A 13 -8.62 -10.84 3.80
N LEU A 14 -9.67 -10.27 3.21
CA LEU A 14 -11.04 -10.78 3.31
C LEU A 14 -11.27 -12.09 2.55
N THR A 15 -10.26 -12.60 1.83
CA THR A 15 -10.35 -13.84 1.05
C THR A 15 -9.31 -14.86 1.51
N ASP A 16 -9.71 -16.14 1.61
CA ASP A 16 -8.84 -17.25 2.05
C ASP A 16 -7.58 -17.48 1.19
N HIS A 17 -7.45 -16.77 0.08
CA HIS A 17 -6.35 -16.93 -0.86
C HIS A 17 -5.25 -15.87 -0.75
N SER A 18 -5.36 -14.98 0.21
CA SER A 18 -4.43 -13.86 0.37
C SER A 18 -3.44 -14.12 1.50
N SER A 19 -2.31 -13.43 1.42
CA SER A 19 -1.31 -13.43 2.49
C SER A 19 -1.93 -12.87 3.76
N LYS A 20 -1.55 -13.44 4.89
CA LYS A 20 -1.85 -12.87 6.20
C LYS A 20 -0.97 -11.66 6.43
N GLY A 21 -1.44 -10.70 7.20
CA GLY A 21 -0.67 -9.51 7.53
C GLY A 21 0.65 -9.82 8.23
N ILE A 22 0.73 -10.96 8.92
CA ILE A 22 1.98 -11.44 9.54
C ILE A 22 3.06 -11.76 8.49
N ASP A 23 2.69 -12.34 7.33
CA ASP A 23 3.63 -12.60 6.24
C ASP A 23 4.16 -11.29 5.64
N GLY A 24 3.28 -10.26 5.57
CA GLY A 24 3.65 -8.92 5.16
C GLY A 24 4.62 -8.26 6.14
N TYR A 25 4.39 -8.39 7.43
CA TYR A 25 5.30 -7.91 8.46
C TYR A 25 6.68 -8.57 8.35
N ASP A 26 6.73 -9.88 8.21
CA ASP A 26 7.99 -10.63 8.04
C ASP A 26 8.75 -10.20 6.79
N HIS A 27 8.02 -9.92 5.70
CA HIS A 27 8.60 -9.41 4.47
C HIS A 27 9.17 -8.00 4.66
N LEU A 28 8.40 -7.08 5.23
CA LEU A 28 8.83 -5.71 5.50
C LEU A 28 10.00 -5.66 6.49
N SER A 29 10.02 -6.56 7.48
CA SER A 29 11.12 -6.66 8.45
C SER A 29 12.45 -6.95 7.76
N ARG A 30 12.44 -7.87 6.81
CA ARG A 30 13.64 -8.24 6.05
C ARG A 30 14.07 -7.21 5.01
N HIS A 31 13.13 -6.53 4.37
CA HIS A 31 13.39 -5.72 3.19
C HIS A 31 13.34 -4.21 3.43
N VAL A 32 12.72 -3.77 4.52
CA VAL A 32 12.57 -2.35 4.87
C VAL A 32 13.14 -2.03 6.25
N PHE A 33 12.66 -2.67 7.32
CA PHE A 33 13.11 -2.36 8.69
C PHE A 33 14.61 -2.62 8.89
N SER A 34 15.16 -3.64 8.23
CA SER A 34 16.60 -3.92 8.26
C SER A 34 17.49 -2.86 7.59
N LYS A 35 16.91 -1.87 6.91
CA LYS A 35 17.65 -0.91 6.08
C LYS A 35 17.87 0.46 6.72
N GLY A 36 17.19 0.77 7.83
CA GLY A 36 17.34 2.07 8.47
C GLY A 36 16.46 2.26 9.69
N ASP A 37 16.38 3.50 10.17
CA ASP A 37 15.47 3.93 11.21
C ASP A 37 14.09 4.19 10.58
N VAL A 38 13.10 3.38 10.95
CA VAL A 38 11.79 3.35 10.30
C VAL A 38 10.69 3.84 11.25
N ASP A 39 10.09 4.97 10.92
CA ASP A 39 8.85 5.43 11.52
C ASP A 39 7.66 4.91 10.71
N VAL A 40 6.69 4.24 11.37
CA VAL A 40 5.52 3.66 10.70
C VAL A 40 4.29 4.54 10.87
N TYR A 41 3.55 4.74 9.78
CA TYR A 41 2.30 5.48 9.70
C TYR A 41 1.23 4.57 9.12
N ILE A 42 0.09 4.45 9.80
CA ILE A 42 -0.92 3.45 9.46
C ILE A 42 -2.29 4.10 9.28
N HIS A 43 -2.98 3.67 8.23
CA HIS A 43 -4.42 3.74 8.16
C HIS A 43 -4.98 2.34 7.85
N SER A 44 -5.90 1.85 8.67
CA SER A 44 -6.44 0.50 8.46
C SER A 44 -7.95 0.45 8.71
N TRP A 45 -8.63 -0.29 7.82
CA TRP A 45 -10.03 -0.70 7.97
C TRP A 45 -10.19 -1.92 8.89
N ASP A 46 -9.09 -2.52 9.34
CA ASP A 46 -9.10 -3.76 10.11
C ASP A 46 -9.14 -3.49 11.63
N LEU A 47 -10.33 -3.18 12.11
CA LEU A 47 -10.58 -2.96 13.54
C LEU A 47 -10.35 -4.23 14.38
N LYS A 48 -10.59 -5.41 13.80
CA LYS A 48 -10.46 -6.68 14.48
C LYS A 48 -9.01 -6.97 14.88
N ASN A 49 -8.08 -6.66 13.99
CA ASN A 49 -6.65 -6.94 14.20
C ASN A 49 -5.87 -5.70 14.70
N LYS A 50 -6.56 -4.63 15.12
CA LYS A 50 -5.95 -3.39 15.58
C LYS A 50 -4.81 -3.61 16.57
N GLN A 51 -5.05 -4.33 17.67
CA GLN A 51 -4.04 -4.54 18.70
C GLN A 51 -2.82 -5.29 18.15
N GLN A 52 -3.04 -6.31 17.33
CA GLN A 52 -1.95 -7.06 16.70
C GLN A 52 -1.11 -6.17 15.76
N ILE A 53 -1.74 -5.30 15.01
CA ILE A 53 -1.06 -4.34 14.13
C ILE A 53 -0.21 -3.37 14.95
N GLU A 54 -0.78 -2.81 16.02
CA GLU A 54 -0.07 -1.89 16.93
C GLU A 54 1.13 -2.57 17.59
N ASP A 55 0.98 -3.80 18.05
CA ASP A 55 2.06 -4.58 18.70
C ASP A 55 3.21 -4.91 17.72
N LEU A 56 2.88 -5.28 16.48
CA LEU A 56 3.86 -5.65 15.47
C LEU A 56 4.63 -4.44 14.91
N TYR A 57 3.91 -3.39 14.56
CA TYR A 57 4.48 -2.26 13.82
C TYR A 57 4.92 -1.10 14.71
N THR A 58 4.45 -1.04 15.95
CA THR A 58 4.71 0.05 16.91
C THR A 58 4.61 1.43 16.23
N PRO A 59 3.45 1.75 15.62
CA PRO A 59 3.34 2.89 14.73
C PRO A 59 3.52 4.22 15.45
N LYS A 60 4.18 5.16 14.81
CA LYS A 60 4.28 6.55 15.28
C LYS A 60 2.94 7.27 15.23
N HIS A 61 2.12 6.90 14.25
CA HIS A 61 0.73 7.32 14.14
C HIS A 61 -0.09 6.23 13.45
N ALA A 62 -1.28 5.98 13.96
CA ALA A 62 -2.22 5.02 13.37
C ALA A 62 -3.65 5.50 13.48
N VAL A 63 -4.41 5.33 12.41
CA VAL A 63 -5.86 5.52 12.35
C VAL A 63 -6.50 4.18 12.01
N PHE A 64 -7.47 3.77 12.82
CA PHE A 64 -8.29 2.58 12.60
C PHE A 64 -9.74 2.99 12.59
N GLU A 65 -10.44 2.69 11.52
CA GLU A 65 -11.86 3.03 11.39
C GLU A 65 -12.62 2.00 10.54
N SER A 66 -13.93 2.00 10.64
CA SER A 66 -14.78 1.20 9.76
C SER A 66 -14.68 1.71 8.32
N GLN A 67 -14.74 0.79 7.36
CA GLN A 67 -14.70 1.18 5.94
C GLN A 67 -15.86 2.14 5.63
N ILE A 68 -15.51 3.27 5.02
CA ILE A 68 -16.47 4.30 4.61
C ILE A 68 -17.24 3.81 3.38
N ASP A 69 -18.54 4.09 3.37
CA ASP A 69 -19.38 3.94 2.18
C ASP A 69 -19.28 5.19 1.30
N PHE A 70 -18.71 5.03 0.11
CA PHE A 70 -18.55 6.10 -0.88
C PHE A 70 -19.67 6.13 -1.94
N SER A 71 -20.80 5.44 -1.72
CA SER A 71 -21.86 5.29 -2.71
C SER A 71 -22.41 6.62 -3.23
N ASP A 72 -22.53 7.62 -2.37
CA ASP A 72 -23.05 8.94 -2.78
C ASP A 72 -22.02 9.69 -3.65
N THR A 73 -20.76 9.73 -3.24
CA THR A 73 -19.66 10.34 -4.02
C THR A 73 -19.48 9.65 -5.38
N ILE A 74 -19.59 8.32 -5.41
CA ILE A 74 -19.51 7.52 -6.65
C ILE A 74 -20.63 7.93 -7.62
N LYS A 75 -21.86 8.14 -7.13
CA LYS A 75 -22.99 8.58 -7.95
C LYS A 75 -22.82 10.03 -8.42
N GLU A 76 -22.41 10.92 -7.53
CA GLU A 76 -22.16 12.34 -7.85
C GLU A 76 -21.15 12.48 -9.00
N ASN A 77 -20.10 11.67 -8.98
CA ASN A 77 -19.04 11.66 -10.01
C ASN A 77 -19.41 10.78 -11.23
N GLY A 78 -20.58 10.12 -11.22
CA GLY A 78 -21.06 9.32 -12.35
C GLY A 78 -20.34 7.99 -12.58
N TYR A 79 -19.53 7.54 -11.63
CA TYR A 79 -18.77 6.28 -11.74
C TYR A 79 -19.66 5.03 -11.58
N ASP A 80 -20.86 5.16 -11.01
CA ASP A 80 -21.89 4.12 -10.98
C ASP A 80 -22.40 3.72 -12.39
N LYS A 81 -22.21 4.61 -13.37
CA LYS A 81 -22.65 4.40 -14.77
C LYS A 81 -21.61 3.70 -15.65
N ILE A 82 -20.40 3.45 -15.15
CA ILE A 82 -19.36 2.75 -15.90
C ILE A 82 -19.75 1.28 -16.01
N PRO A 83 -19.99 0.75 -17.22
CA PRO A 83 -20.37 -0.65 -17.39
C PRO A 83 -19.17 -1.56 -17.12
N ASN A 84 -19.35 -2.57 -16.26
CA ASN A 84 -18.35 -3.59 -15.94
C ASN A 84 -16.94 -3.03 -15.63
N PRO A 85 -16.82 -2.13 -14.64
CA PRO A 85 -15.51 -1.59 -14.29
C PRO A 85 -14.58 -2.74 -13.84
N PRO A 86 -13.28 -2.71 -14.17
CA PRO A 86 -12.32 -3.76 -13.80
C PRO A 86 -12.15 -3.88 -12.27
N ARG A 87 -12.46 -2.84 -11.55
CA ARG A 87 -12.54 -2.78 -10.08
C ARG A 87 -13.80 -2.02 -9.68
N SER A 88 -14.43 -2.42 -8.57
CA SER A 88 -15.57 -1.65 -8.09
C SER A 88 -15.11 -0.24 -7.70
N PRO A 89 -15.87 0.82 -8.04
CA PRO A 89 -15.55 2.18 -7.63
C PRO A 89 -15.35 2.31 -6.12
N GLN A 90 -16.17 1.66 -5.31
CA GLN A 90 -16.01 1.58 -3.85
C GLN A 90 -14.61 1.11 -3.43
N THR A 91 -14.07 0.10 -4.10
CA THR A 91 -12.71 -0.40 -3.82
C THR A 91 -11.64 0.63 -4.16
N ILE A 92 -11.81 1.34 -5.28
CA ILE A 92 -10.88 2.40 -5.73
C ILE A 92 -10.87 3.55 -4.72
N TYR A 93 -12.05 4.08 -4.38
CA TYR A 93 -12.18 5.17 -3.40
C TYR A 93 -11.61 4.78 -2.03
N SER A 94 -11.96 3.61 -1.52
CA SER A 94 -11.41 3.11 -0.25
C SER A 94 -9.89 2.98 -0.26
N HIS A 95 -9.32 2.55 -1.39
CA HIS A 95 -7.87 2.41 -1.53
C HIS A 95 -7.16 3.76 -1.50
N PHE A 96 -7.62 4.73 -2.29
CA PHE A 96 -7.01 6.07 -2.34
C PHE A 96 -7.19 6.82 -1.01
N TYR A 97 -8.37 6.78 -0.42
CA TYR A 97 -8.61 7.35 0.90
C TYR A 97 -7.67 6.77 1.94
N SER A 98 -7.61 5.44 2.05
CA SER A 98 -6.75 4.78 3.03
C SER A 98 -5.27 5.11 2.81
N THR A 99 -4.83 5.20 1.55
CA THR A 99 -3.46 5.62 1.20
C THR A 99 -3.21 7.04 1.70
N GLU A 100 -4.07 8.00 1.36
CA GLU A 100 -3.93 9.39 1.77
C GLU A 100 -3.88 9.53 3.30
N GLN A 101 -4.79 8.86 4.03
CA GLN A 101 -4.82 8.94 5.49
C GLN A 101 -3.51 8.43 6.12
N SER A 102 -2.87 7.41 5.54
CA SER A 102 -1.57 6.94 6.04
C SER A 102 -0.43 7.97 5.84
N PHE A 103 -0.57 8.89 4.88
CA PHE A 103 0.41 9.94 4.59
C PHE A 103 0.16 11.26 5.34
N LYS A 104 -1.09 11.60 5.63
CA LYS A 104 -1.49 12.90 6.23
C LYS A 104 -0.76 13.23 7.54
N HIS A 105 -0.32 12.23 8.27
CA HIS A 105 0.30 12.40 9.57
C HIS A 105 1.82 12.31 9.58
N ILE A 106 2.46 12.23 8.41
CA ILE A 106 3.93 12.27 8.32
C ILE A 106 4.43 13.62 8.84
N LYS A 107 5.19 13.58 9.94
CA LYS A 107 5.82 14.76 10.54
C LYS A 107 7.33 14.55 10.62
N GLY A 108 8.08 15.55 10.16
CA GLY A 108 9.55 15.51 10.14
C GLY A 108 10.11 15.27 8.75
N ASN A 109 11.44 15.09 8.70
CA ASN A 109 12.18 14.90 7.46
C ASN A 109 12.61 13.44 7.35
N TYR A 110 12.36 12.85 6.19
CA TYR A 110 12.73 11.47 5.86
C TYR A 110 13.56 11.45 4.59
N ASP A 111 14.58 10.61 4.58
CA ASP A 111 15.40 10.36 3.40
C ASP A 111 14.57 9.60 2.35
N TRP A 112 13.71 8.68 2.84
CA TRP A 112 12.83 7.86 2.04
C TRP A 112 11.42 7.80 2.63
N VAL A 113 10.44 7.78 1.74
CA VAL A 113 9.04 7.49 2.09
C VAL A 113 8.59 6.30 1.25
N ILE A 114 8.00 5.32 1.91
CA ILE A 114 7.55 4.06 1.30
C ILE A 114 6.05 3.93 1.55
N LYS A 115 5.27 3.79 0.48
CA LYS A 115 3.87 3.32 0.55
C LYS A 115 3.88 1.81 0.37
N SER A 116 3.14 1.12 1.23
CA SER A 116 2.92 -0.31 1.06
C SER A 116 1.53 -0.73 1.58
N ARG A 117 1.12 -1.94 1.20
CA ARG A 117 -0.02 -2.63 1.80
C ARG A 117 0.48 -3.59 2.86
N PHE A 118 -0.42 -4.03 3.74
CA PHE A 118 -0.10 -5.04 4.75
C PHE A 118 0.11 -6.44 4.14
N ASP A 119 -0.63 -6.77 3.08
CA ASP A 119 -0.64 -8.07 2.40
C ASP A 119 0.49 -8.23 1.36
N ILE A 120 1.62 -7.57 1.59
CA ILE A 120 2.82 -7.65 0.75
C ILE A 120 3.64 -8.91 1.11
N GLY A 121 4.53 -9.31 0.22
CA GLY A 121 5.48 -10.42 0.46
C GLY A 121 4.97 -11.80 0.06
N ARG A 122 3.76 -11.88 -0.48
CA ARG A 122 3.20 -13.14 -0.94
C ARG A 122 3.91 -13.64 -2.19
N ILE A 123 4.50 -14.82 -2.09
CA ILE A 123 4.96 -15.59 -3.25
C ILE A 123 3.88 -16.62 -3.56
N ASN A 124 3.09 -16.37 -4.60
CA ASN A 124 2.12 -17.36 -5.06
C ASN A 124 2.82 -18.48 -5.84
N ARG A 125 3.02 -19.61 -5.19
CA ARG A 125 3.72 -20.77 -5.77
C ARG A 125 2.84 -21.61 -6.73
N ASN A 126 1.54 -21.33 -6.81
CA ASN A 126 0.59 -22.23 -7.47
C ASN A 126 -0.04 -21.68 -8.75
N THR A 127 0.41 -20.55 -9.26
CA THR A 127 -0.15 -20.00 -10.51
C THR A 127 0.72 -20.37 -11.70
N SER A 128 0.15 -21.13 -12.64
CA SER A 128 0.74 -21.47 -13.94
C SER A 128 0.71 -20.30 -14.96
N GLY A 129 0.41 -19.08 -14.52
CA GLY A 129 0.35 -17.89 -15.36
C GLY A 129 1.66 -17.07 -15.33
N PRO A 130 1.68 -15.91 -15.98
CA PRO A 130 2.81 -14.98 -15.99
C PRO A 130 3.20 -14.44 -14.60
N HIS A 131 2.39 -14.71 -13.59
CA HIS A 131 2.69 -14.55 -12.16
C HIS A 131 3.41 -15.76 -11.57
N ASN A 132 4.02 -16.57 -12.39
CA ASN A 132 4.66 -17.81 -12.00
C ASN A 132 5.75 -17.53 -10.95
N SER A 133 5.71 -18.36 -9.93
CA SER A 133 6.52 -18.41 -8.72
C SER A 133 8.04 -18.45 -8.88
N ASN A 134 8.54 -18.61 -10.09
CA ASN A 134 9.98 -18.58 -10.36
C ASN A 134 10.54 -17.15 -10.43
N ASN A 135 9.69 -16.12 -10.33
CA ASN A 135 10.14 -14.75 -10.20
C ASN A 135 9.96 -14.28 -8.74
N PRO A 136 11.03 -14.31 -7.92
CA PRO A 136 11.01 -13.83 -6.55
C PRO A 136 10.75 -12.30 -6.45
N TYR A 137 10.71 -11.63 -7.59
CA TYR A 137 10.38 -10.21 -7.75
C TYR A 137 8.92 -9.99 -8.13
N ALA A 138 8.05 -10.94 -7.75
CA ALA A 138 6.63 -10.76 -7.92
C ALA A 138 6.20 -9.38 -7.39
N VAL A 139 5.27 -8.77 -8.07
CA VAL A 139 4.68 -7.45 -7.78
C VAL A 139 4.37 -7.22 -6.31
N GLN A 140 4.09 -8.29 -5.59
CA GLN A 140 3.78 -8.29 -4.17
C GLN A 140 5.03 -8.26 -3.25
N CYS A 141 6.25 -8.23 -3.81
CA CYS A 141 7.48 -8.20 -3.02
C CYS A 141 8.18 -6.86 -3.23
N ILE A 142 8.36 -6.11 -2.15
CA ILE A 142 9.23 -4.94 -2.17
C ILE A 142 10.68 -5.39 -1.94
N ASN A 143 11.59 -4.91 -2.78
CA ASN A 143 13.02 -5.00 -2.54
C ASN A 143 13.58 -3.58 -2.46
N PHE A 144 13.40 -2.96 -1.29
CA PHE A 144 13.86 -1.61 -1.07
C PHE A 144 15.37 -1.52 -1.11
N ASN A 145 15.89 -0.69 -2.03
CA ASN A 145 17.31 -0.44 -2.18
C ASN A 145 17.64 1.04 -1.93
N PRO A 146 18.19 1.38 -0.76
CA PRO A 146 18.51 2.77 -0.40
C PRO A 146 19.70 3.36 -1.17
N GLN A 147 20.39 2.59 -2.00
CA GLN A 147 21.50 3.07 -2.85
C GLN A 147 21.01 3.66 -4.18
N LEU A 148 19.71 3.50 -4.47
CA LEU A 148 19.12 4.11 -5.67
C LEU A 148 18.98 5.62 -5.52
N PRO A 149 18.97 6.41 -6.62
CA PRO A 149 18.71 7.85 -6.57
C PRO A 149 17.36 8.16 -5.92
N PRO A 150 17.30 8.92 -4.80
CA PRO A 150 16.04 9.11 -4.07
C PRO A 150 15.05 10.04 -4.77
N ASP A 151 15.49 10.80 -5.77
CA ASP A 151 14.70 11.75 -6.57
C ASP A 151 13.88 11.08 -7.68
N LYS A 152 13.70 9.78 -7.62
CA LYS A 152 12.86 8.98 -8.53
C LYS A 152 11.73 8.30 -7.78
N LEU A 153 10.62 8.06 -8.48
CA LEU A 153 9.56 7.18 -8.02
C LEU A 153 9.86 5.75 -8.44
N TYR A 154 9.93 4.87 -7.48
CA TYR A 154 10.09 3.43 -7.68
C TYR A 154 8.77 2.71 -7.39
N MET A 155 8.45 1.73 -8.22
CA MET A 155 7.23 0.94 -8.12
C MET A 155 7.46 -0.49 -8.58
N ALA A 156 6.50 -1.36 -8.29
CA ALA A 156 6.52 -2.72 -8.79
C ALA A 156 6.58 -2.74 -10.33
N ASN A 157 7.54 -3.47 -10.90
CA ASN A 157 7.62 -3.68 -12.34
C ASN A 157 6.58 -4.74 -12.74
N TRP A 158 5.43 -4.27 -13.19
CA TRP A 158 4.39 -5.10 -13.75
C TRP A 158 4.58 -5.20 -15.26
N GLN A 159 5.17 -6.28 -15.73
CA GLN A 159 5.48 -6.49 -17.17
C GLN A 159 4.23 -6.49 -18.07
N TYR A 160 3.07 -6.69 -17.49
CA TYR A 160 1.78 -6.71 -18.17
C TYR A 160 0.98 -5.49 -17.72
N LEU A 161 1.50 -4.30 -18.02
CA LEU A 161 0.73 -3.07 -17.96
C LEU A 161 -0.41 -3.20 -18.97
N HIS A 162 -1.50 -3.74 -18.50
CA HIS A 162 -2.79 -3.52 -19.10
C HIS A 162 -3.12 -2.03 -18.97
N SER A 163 -4.13 -1.59 -19.66
CA SER A 163 -4.71 -0.24 -19.61
C SER A 163 -4.93 0.35 -18.21
N ASP A 164 -4.77 -0.43 -17.16
CA ASP A 164 -5.17 -0.13 -15.79
C ASP A 164 -4.10 0.56 -14.94
N GLY A 165 -2.94 0.87 -15.52
CA GLY A 165 -1.86 1.58 -14.82
C GLY A 165 -0.93 0.70 -13.98
N PRO A 166 -0.04 1.30 -13.18
CA PRO A 166 0.93 0.58 -12.35
C PRO A 166 0.26 -0.15 -11.19
N ALA A 167 0.90 -1.26 -10.76
CA ALA A 167 0.43 -1.99 -9.59
C ALA A 167 0.54 -1.14 -8.33
N ASP A 168 -0.54 -1.09 -7.58
CA ASP A 168 -0.75 -0.27 -6.39
C ASP A 168 -0.12 -0.83 -5.09
N MET A 169 0.64 -1.91 -5.19
CA MET A 169 1.14 -2.67 -4.04
C MET A 169 2.13 -1.88 -3.20
N TRP A 170 3.10 -1.23 -3.84
CA TRP A 170 4.09 -0.40 -3.17
C TRP A 170 4.71 0.64 -4.11
N PHE A 171 5.07 1.76 -3.51
CA PHE A 171 5.83 2.83 -4.14
C PHE A 171 6.86 3.37 -3.15
N TYR A 172 7.99 3.87 -3.62
CA TYR A 172 8.91 4.60 -2.77
C TYR A 172 9.73 5.65 -3.55
N GLY A 173 10.16 6.66 -2.84
CA GLY A 173 10.99 7.76 -3.30
C GLY A 173 11.38 8.63 -2.11
N ASN A 174 12.02 9.78 -2.35
CA ASN A 174 12.21 10.76 -1.29
C ASN A 174 10.88 11.43 -0.92
N GLN A 175 10.90 12.19 0.17
CA GLN A 175 9.67 12.82 0.70
C GLN A 175 9.02 13.79 -0.32
N SER A 176 9.80 14.47 -1.17
CA SER A 176 9.27 15.38 -2.19
C SER A 176 8.52 14.61 -3.29
N ILE A 177 9.09 13.50 -3.76
CA ILE A 177 8.49 12.64 -4.78
C ILE A 177 7.20 11.97 -4.27
N MET A 178 7.18 11.60 -2.99
CA MET A 178 6.05 10.91 -2.39
C MET A 178 4.97 11.84 -1.81
N LYS A 179 5.25 13.16 -1.74
CA LYS A 179 4.32 14.15 -1.19
C LYS A 179 2.91 14.14 -1.83
N PRO A 180 2.75 13.96 -3.17
CA PRO A 180 1.43 13.92 -3.79
C PRO A 180 0.48 12.85 -3.22
N PHE A 181 1.01 11.77 -2.63
CA PHE A 181 0.17 10.74 -2.00
C PHE A 181 -0.60 11.24 -0.77
N ALA A 182 -0.16 12.34 -0.13
CA ALA A 182 -0.86 12.94 1.00
C ALA A 182 -2.16 13.69 0.63
N SER A 183 -2.47 13.82 -0.66
CA SER A 183 -3.70 14.42 -1.19
C SER A 183 -4.24 13.65 -2.40
N ILE A 184 -3.92 12.37 -2.49
CA ILE A 184 -4.27 11.56 -3.67
C ILE A 184 -5.78 11.33 -3.76
N PHE A 185 -6.47 11.23 -2.63
CA PHE A 185 -7.92 11.05 -2.58
C PHE A 185 -8.66 12.36 -2.93
N ASP A 186 -8.14 13.49 -2.45
CA ASP A 186 -8.72 14.81 -2.74
C ASP A 186 -8.64 15.17 -4.24
N ASN A 187 -7.82 14.45 -5.02
CA ASN A 187 -7.58 14.68 -6.46
C ASN A 187 -7.96 13.46 -7.32
N ILE A 188 -8.92 12.65 -6.86
CA ILE A 188 -9.33 11.42 -7.58
C ILE A 188 -10.32 11.68 -8.73
N ASP A 189 -10.71 12.90 -9.01
CA ASP A 189 -11.69 13.31 -10.03
C ASP A 189 -11.27 12.96 -11.48
#